data_3f5dbb25843a1f5c31859b2bedb50047
#
_entry.id   3f5dbb25843a1f5c31859b2bedb50047
#
_cell.length_a   1.000
_cell.length_b   1.000
_cell.length_c   1.000
_cell.angle_alpha   90.00
_cell.angle_beta   90.00
_cell.angle_gamma   90.00
#
_symmetry.space_group_name_H-M   'P 1'
#
loop_
_entity.id
_entity.type
_entity.pdbx_description
1 polymer ?
#
loop_
_entity_poly.entity_id
_entity_poly.type
_entity_poly.pdbx_seq_one_letter_code
_entity_poly.pdbx_strand_id
1 'polypeptide(L)'
;MIKRKLQAVINRLEDDKGMLKRALNDFYNEREEAELEFEPISDTWEISEEMYELDRKIESAEGYVEGIDDAIKRLEMLKESI
;
A
#
# COMPACT_ATOMS: atom_id res chain seq x y z
N MET A 1 -13.11 -23.77 16.42
CA MET A 1 -13.60 -22.40 16.72
C MET A 1 -12.52 -21.34 16.58
N ILE A 2 -11.35 -21.54 17.19
CA ILE A 2 -10.24 -20.60 17.06
C ILE A 2 -9.77 -20.48 15.60
N LYS A 3 -9.66 -21.61 14.91
CA LYS A 3 -9.26 -21.61 13.48
C LYS A 3 -10.20 -20.77 12.62
N ARG A 4 -11.50 -20.84 12.90
CA ARG A 4 -12.51 -20.07 12.17
C ARG A 4 -12.34 -18.58 12.39
N LYS A 5 -12.06 -18.18 13.63
CA LYS A 5 -11.83 -16.77 13.97
C LYS A 5 -10.57 -16.25 13.31
N LEU A 6 -9.51 -17.06 13.33
CA LEU A 6 -8.26 -16.70 12.67
C LEU A 6 -8.45 -16.56 11.15
N GLN A 7 -9.19 -17.48 10.55
CA GLN A 7 -9.47 -17.39 9.11
C GLN A 7 -10.29 -16.14 8.79
N ALA A 8 -11.23 -15.75 9.61
CA ALA A 8 -12.02 -14.54 9.42
C ALA A 8 -11.13 -13.29 9.45
N VAL A 9 -10.16 -13.23 10.38
CA VAL A 9 -9.21 -12.12 10.45
C VAL A 9 -8.32 -12.11 9.21
N ILE A 10 -7.82 -13.26 8.79
CA ILE A 10 -6.99 -13.37 7.59
C ILE A 10 -7.75 -12.86 6.36
N ASN A 11 -8.99 -13.27 6.20
CA ASN A 11 -9.82 -12.83 5.07
C ASN A 11 -10.01 -11.32 5.07
N ARG A 12 -10.25 -10.74 6.23
CA ARG A 12 -10.40 -9.29 6.37
C ARG A 12 -9.10 -8.57 6.02
N LEU A 13 -7.98 -9.08 6.46
CA LEU A 13 -6.67 -8.51 6.14
C LEU A 13 -6.38 -8.60 4.64
N GLU A 14 -6.76 -9.69 4.00
CA GLU A 14 -6.60 -9.84 2.56
C GLU A 14 -7.44 -8.84 1.79
N ASP A 15 -8.67 -8.58 2.24
CA ASP A 15 -9.54 -7.55 1.65
C ASP A 15 -8.92 -6.16 1.81
N ASP A 16 -8.45 -5.84 3.01
CA ASP A 16 -7.80 -4.56 3.28
C ASP A 16 -6.55 -4.37 2.43
N LYS A 17 -5.77 -5.43 2.28
CA LYS A 17 -4.58 -5.43 1.43
C LYS A 17 -4.94 -5.12 -0.03
N GLY A 18 -6.01 -5.73 -0.52
CA GLY A 18 -6.51 -5.48 -1.87
C GLY A 18 -6.92 -4.02 -2.08
N MET A 19 -7.61 -3.44 -1.11
CA MET A 19 -8.00 -2.04 -1.16
C MET A 19 -6.79 -1.10 -1.14
N LEU A 20 -5.81 -1.40 -0.30
CA LEU A 20 -4.56 -0.63 -0.23
C LEU A 20 -3.77 -0.70 -1.53
N LYS A 21 -3.73 -1.87 -2.17
CA LYS A 21 -3.06 -2.02 -3.46
C LYS A 21 -3.72 -1.18 -4.55
N ARG A 22 -5.05 -1.06 -4.53
CA ARG A 22 -5.78 -0.19 -5.45
C ARG A 22 -5.44 1.27 -5.22
N ALA A 23 -5.43 1.70 -3.96
CA ALA A 23 -5.05 3.05 -3.60
C ALA A 23 -3.59 3.35 -4.02
N LEU A 24 -2.72 2.38 -3.83
CA LEU A 24 -1.32 2.48 -4.25
C LEU A 24 -1.21 2.68 -5.76
N ASN A 25 -1.98 1.92 -6.51
CA ASN A 25 -2.02 2.04 -7.97
C ASN A 25 -2.48 3.45 -8.40
N ASP A 26 -3.45 4.01 -7.69
CA ASP A 26 -3.92 5.38 -7.94
C ASP A 26 -2.81 6.39 -7.67
N PHE A 27 -2.04 6.21 -6.60
CA PHE A 27 -0.90 7.07 -6.30
C PHE A 27 0.19 7.01 -7.38
N TYR A 28 0.48 5.81 -7.87
CA TYR A 28 1.43 5.64 -8.97
C TYR A 28 0.97 6.35 -10.24
N ASN A 29 -0.33 6.26 -10.53
CA ASN A 29 -0.91 6.94 -11.69
C ASN A 29 -0.83 8.46 -11.54
N GLU A 30 -1.13 8.98 -10.37
CA GLU A 30 -1.01 10.41 -10.08
C GLU A 30 0.43 10.89 -10.25
N ARG A 31 1.38 10.09 -9.78
CA ARG A 31 2.79 10.41 -9.90
C ARG A 31 3.22 10.45 -11.36
N GLU A 32 2.77 9.48 -12.14
CA GLU A 32 3.07 9.41 -13.56
C GLU A 32 2.49 10.61 -14.32
N GLU A 33 1.24 10.97 -14.01
CA GLU A 33 0.60 12.15 -14.58
C GLU A 33 1.34 13.43 -14.20
N ALA A 34 1.78 13.54 -12.97
CA ALA A 34 2.54 14.70 -12.51
C ALA A 34 3.86 14.82 -13.25
N GLU A 35 4.56 13.70 -13.47
CA GLU A 35 5.79 13.69 -14.23
C GLU A 35 5.58 14.17 -15.69
N LEU A 36 4.53 13.67 -16.32
CA LEU A 36 4.20 14.04 -17.69
C LEU A 36 3.79 15.50 -17.81
N GLU A 37 3.02 16.00 -16.85
CA GLU A 37 2.54 17.36 -16.85
C GLU A 37 3.66 18.39 -16.60
N PHE A 38 4.57 18.06 -15.71
CA PHE A 38 5.59 18.98 -15.24
C PHE A 38 6.96 18.83 -15.90
N GLU A 39 7.16 17.79 -16.67
CA GLU A 39 8.43 17.55 -17.34
C GLU A 39 8.91 18.72 -18.19
N PRO A 40 8.05 19.43 -18.95
CA PRO A 40 8.49 20.60 -19.71
C PRO A 40 8.88 21.81 -18.86
N ILE A 41 8.52 21.82 -17.59
CA ILE A 41 8.79 22.94 -16.68
C ILE A 41 9.82 22.46 -15.66
N SER A 42 10.99 22.22 -16.12
CA SER A 42 12.00 21.45 -15.42
C SER A 42 12.62 22.09 -14.18
N ASP A 43 12.10 23.19 -13.66
CA ASP A 43 12.82 23.89 -12.61
C ASP A 43 12.00 24.53 -11.52
N THR A 44 10.79 24.07 -11.31
CA THR A 44 10.06 24.68 -10.25
C THR A 44 10.18 23.83 -8.99
N TRP A 45 10.60 24.47 -7.99
CA TRP A 45 10.72 23.99 -6.64
C TRP A 45 9.43 23.35 -6.13
N GLU A 46 8.29 23.91 -6.54
CA GLU A 46 6.96 23.39 -6.18
C GLU A 46 6.70 21.99 -6.69
N ILE A 47 7.17 21.69 -7.89
CA ILE A 47 7.01 20.38 -8.51
C ILE A 47 7.77 19.31 -7.73
N SER A 48 8.97 19.63 -7.30
CA SER A 48 9.79 18.73 -6.50
C SER A 48 9.13 18.40 -5.18
N GLU A 49 8.44 19.38 -4.59
CA GLU A 49 7.75 19.20 -3.32
C GLU A 49 6.53 18.28 -3.47
N GLU A 50 5.73 18.48 -4.53
CA GLU A 50 4.59 17.63 -4.83
C GLU A 50 5.01 16.18 -5.08
N MET A 51 6.06 16.00 -5.85
CA MET A 51 6.60 14.66 -6.12
C MET A 51 7.10 13.99 -4.85
N TYR A 52 7.75 14.75 -4.01
CA TYR A 52 8.24 14.28 -2.73
C TYR A 52 7.10 13.83 -1.82
N GLU A 53 6.01 14.57 -1.76
CA GLU A 53 4.83 14.22 -1.00
C GLU A 53 4.18 12.95 -1.52
N LEU A 54 4.07 12.81 -2.84
CA LEU A 54 3.54 11.60 -3.46
C LEU A 54 4.41 10.39 -3.15
N ASP A 55 5.73 10.55 -3.22
CA ASP A 55 6.66 9.48 -2.89
C ASP A 55 6.50 9.03 -1.43
N ARG A 56 6.31 9.96 -0.52
CA ARG A 56 6.09 9.64 0.90
C ARG A 56 4.79 8.87 1.10
N LYS A 57 3.72 9.26 0.40
CA LYS A 57 2.44 8.55 0.47
C LYS A 57 2.58 7.13 -0.06
N ILE A 58 3.29 6.97 -1.16
CA ILE A 58 3.57 5.67 -1.76
C ILE A 58 4.36 4.79 -0.79
N GLU A 59 5.42 5.31 -0.20
CA GLU A 59 6.21 4.57 0.79
C GLU A 59 5.38 4.13 1.99
N SER A 60 4.56 5.03 2.51
CA SER A 60 3.67 4.71 3.63
C SER A 60 2.70 3.58 3.27
N ALA A 61 2.07 3.68 2.10
CA ALA A 61 1.12 2.66 1.64
C ALA A 61 1.81 1.31 1.41
N GLU A 62 3.00 1.32 0.83
CA GLU A 62 3.79 0.10 0.63
C GLU A 62 4.15 -0.55 1.96
N GLY A 63 4.53 0.26 2.95
CA GLY A 63 4.81 -0.22 4.29
C GLY A 63 3.61 -0.88 4.94
N TYR A 64 2.43 -0.31 4.78
CA TYR A 64 1.19 -0.91 5.27
C TYR A 64 0.89 -2.23 4.59
N VAL A 65 1.05 -2.30 3.28
CA VAL A 65 0.83 -3.55 2.53
C VAL A 65 1.78 -4.63 3.02
N GLU A 66 3.04 -4.31 3.21
CA GLU A 66 4.02 -5.26 3.73
C GLU A 66 3.67 -5.73 5.15
N GLY A 67 3.25 -4.81 6.00
CA GLY A 67 2.83 -5.12 7.36
C GLY A 67 1.62 -6.04 7.39
N ILE A 68 0.63 -5.78 6.55
CA ILE A 68 -0.57 -6.62 6.45
C ILE A 68 -0.19 -8.01 5.95
N ASP A 69 0.65 -8.09 4.92
CA ASP A 69 1.11 -9.37 4.37
C ASP A 69 1.84 -10.20 5.41
N ASP A 70 2.72 -9.56 6.17
CA ASP A 70 3.45 -10.20 7.26
C ASP A 70 2.49 -10.72 8.35
N ALA A 71 1.50 -9.91 8.71
CA ALA A 71 0.48 -10.30 9.68
C ALA A 71 -0.32 -11.51 9.19
N ILE A 72 -0.69 -11.54 7.92
CA ILE A 72 -1.39 -12.67 7.32
C ILE A 72 -0.54 -13.94 7.45
N LYS A 73 0.73 -13.88 7.10
CA LYS A 73 1.65 -15.02 7.20
C LYS A 73 1.76 -15.54 8.62
N ARG A 74 1.88 -14.65 9.57
CA ARG A 74 1.97 -15.02 10.99
C ARG A 74 0.68 -15.68 11.48
N LEU A 75 -0.46 -15.17 11.07
CA LEU A 75 -1.74 -15.75 11.43
C LEU A 75 -1.96 -17.11 10.78
N GLU A 76 -1.51 -17.30 9.56
CA GLU A 76 -1.56 -18.59 8.88
C GLU A 76 -0.71 -19.62 9.61
N MET A 77 0.50 -19.24 10.01
CA MET A 77 1.38 -20.11 10.81
C MET A 77 0.73 -20.50 12.14
N LEU A 78 0.14 -19.52 12.81
CA LEU A 78 -0.56 -19.77 14.07
C LEU A 78 -1.73 -20.71 13.86
N LYS A 79 -2.50 -20.51 12.82
CA LYS A 79 -3.64 -21.37 12.47
C LYS A 79 -3.20 -22.81 12.21
N GLU A 80 -2.09 -23.00 11.52
CA GLU A 80 -1.54 -24.33 11.24
C GLU A 80 -1.05 -25.03 12.50
N SER A 81 -0.58 -24.29 13.49
CA SER A 81 -0.04 -24.87 14.71
C SER A 81 -1.14 -25.26 15.71
N ILE A 82 -2.36 -24.93 15.44
CA ILE A 82 -3.52 -25.32 16.23
C ILE A 82 -4.20 -26.53 15.61
#